data_cdb99a950e75e648abaf908ed7888159
#
_entry.id   cdb99a950e75e648abaf908ed7888159
#
_cell.length_a   1.000
_cell.length_b   1.000
_cell.length_c   1.000
_cell.angle_alpha   90.00
_cell.angle_beta   90.00
_cell.angle_gamma   90.00
#
_symmetry.space_group_name_H-M   'P 1'
#
loop_
_entity.id
_entity.type
_entity.pdbx_description
1 polymer ?
#
loop_
_entity_poly.entity_id
_entity_poly.type
_entity_poly.pdbx_seq_one_letter_code
_entity_poly.pdbx_strand_id
1 'polypeptide(L)'
;MDTPRRKGTDSRLPRLHRVTEWLYQIPGGKAFAYSTDGKNFFTMAENKAWGYRDGKWLSAFGATQAVGYFEGETVFSLPDGKPRFTLRSA
;
A
#
# COMPACT_ATOMS: atom_id res chain seq x y z
N MET A 1 -24.84 12.44 22.19
CA MET A 1 -24.66 12.16 22.02
C MET A 1 -24.43 11.90 21.41
N ASP A 2 -24.28 11.89 21.29
CA ASP A 2 -23.87 11.56 20.71
C ASP A 2 -23.50 11.30 20.20
N THR A 3 -23.29 11.51 20.13
CA THR A 3 -22.71 11.29 19.72
C THR A 3 -22.27 11.20 19.23
N PRO A 4 -22.09 11.37 19.18
CA PRO A 4 -21.41 11.30 18.87
C PRO A 4 -20.89 11.11 18.52
N ARG A 5 -20.62 11.03 18.62
CA ARG A 5 -20.11 10.73 18.53
C ARG A 5 -19.64 10.41 18.04
N ARG A 6 -19.56 10.35 18.12
CA ARG A 6 -19.08 10.08 17.74
C ARG A 6 -18.60 10.33 17.02
N LYS A 7 -18.39 10.47 16.76
CA LYS A 7 -17.83 10.73 15.92
C LYS A 7 -16.52 11.08 15.69
N GLY A 8 -16.02 11.71 15.79
CA GLY A 8 -14.72 12.24 15.55
C GLY A 8 -13.63 11.44 16.16
N THR A 9 -13.94 10.83 17.18
CA THR A 9 -12.96 10.02 17.88
C THR A 9 -12.38 8.94 17.00
N ASP A 10 -13.01 8.67 15.91
CA ASP A 10 -12.60 7.57 15.06
C ASP A 10 -11.67 7.98 13.99
N SER A 11 -11.14 9.17 14.05
CA SER A 11 -10.38 9.69 12.93
C SER A 11 -9.20 8.80 12.56
N ARG A 12 -8.65 8.06 13.50
CA ARG A 12 -7.53 7.19 13.18
C ARG A 12 -7.96 5.88 12.58
N LEU A 13 -9.02 5.32 13.12
CA LEU A 13 -9.49 4.01 12.68
C LEU A 13 -10.08 4.02 11.29
N PRO A 14 -10.77 5.07 10.87
CA PRO A 14 -11.38 5.06 9.54
C PRO A 14 -10.40 4.81 8.42
N ARG A 15 -9.12 5.11 8.63
CA ARG A 15 -8.14 4.85 7.60
C ARG A 15 -8.11 3.39 7.20
N LEU A 16 -8.13 2.48 8.17
CA LEU A 16 -8.08 1.07 7.87
C LEU A 16 -9.38 0.58 7.25
N HIS A 17 -10.49 1.22 7.56
CA HIS A 17 -11.76 0.85 6.96
C HIS A 17 -11.85 1.23 5.49
N ARG A 18 -10.94 2.09 5.03
CA ARG A 18 -10.97 2.57 3.67
C ARG A 18 -9.85 2.02 2.82
N VAL A 19 -9.25 0.93 3.26
CA VAL A 19 -8.21 0.31 2.49
C VAL A 19 -8.78 -0.14 1.16
N THR A 20 -8.12 0.25 0.08
CA THR A 20 -8.54 -0.14 -1.25
C THR A 20 -7.70 -1.26 -1.80
N GLU A 21 -6.45 -1.35 -1.39
CA GLU A 21 -5.53 -2.34 -1.94
C GLU A 21 -4.50 -2.75 -0.91
N TRP A 22 -4.01 -3.98 -1.08
CA TRP A 22 -2.98 -4.56 -0.24
C TRP A 22 -1.84 -5.05 -1.10
N LEU A 23 -0.61 -4.97 -0.58
CA LEU A 23 0.54 -5.59 -1.19
C LEU A 23 1.00 -6.73 -0.31
N TYR A 24 1.05 -7.93 -0.89
CA TYR A 24 1.48 -9.13 -0.20
C TYR A 24 2.84 -9.57 -0.72
N GLN A 25 3.73 -9.95 0.16
CA GLN A 25 5.09 -10.33 -0.21
C GLN A 25 5.12 -11.62 -1.01
N ILE A 26 6.02 -11.70 -1.96
CA ILE A 26 6.34 -12.91 -2.70
C ILE A 26 7.82 -13.19 -2.47
N PRO A 27 8.17 -14.36 -1.99
CA PRO A 27 7.33 -15.43 -1.49
C PRO A 27 6.83 -15.14 -0.08
N GLY A 28 5.99 -16.01 0.44
CA GLY A 28 5.55 -15.92 1.82
C GLY A 28 4.13 -15.47 1.99
N GLY A 29 3.67 -14.55 1.15
CA GLY A 29 2.28 -14.12 1.18
C GLY A 29 1.89 -13.25 2.36
N LYS A 30 2.86 -12.66 3.06
CA LYS A 30 2.56 -11.76 4.17
C LYS A 30 2.17 -10.40 3.65
N ALA A 31 1.19 -9.78 4.30
CA ALA A 31 0.81 -8.43 3.96
C ALA A 31 1.96 -7.50 4.31
N PHE A 32 2.39 -6.70 3.35
CA PHE A 32 3.50 -5.79 3.53
C PHE A 32 3.03 -4.35 3.66
N ALA A 33 2.10 -3.95 2.82
CA ALA A 33 1.66 -2.57 2.76
C ALA A 33 0.20 -2.50 2.34
N TYR A 34 -0.40 -1.35 2.54
CA TYR A 34 -1.78 -1.11 2.15
C TYR A 34 -1.91 0.30 1.59
N SER A 35 -2.99 0.53 0.84
CA SER A 35 -3.31 1.84 0.31
C SER A 35 -4.76 2.16 0.57
N THR A 36 -5.06 3.43 0.81
CA THR A 36 -6.43 3.89 0.98
C THR A 36 -6.91 4.71 -0.20
N ASP A 37 -6.02 5.01 -1.14
CA ASP A 37 -6.39 5.81 -2.31
C ASP A 37 -5.91 5.17 -3.61
N GLY A 38 -5.29 3.99 -3.53
CA GLY A 38 -4.76 3.32 -4.70
C GLY A 38 -3.47 3.90 -5.20
N LYS A 39 -2.94 4.89 -4.53
CA LYS A 39 -1.74 5.58 -4.98
C LYS A 39 -0.63 5.56 -3.94
N ASN A 40 -0.95 5.88 -2.71
CA ASN A 40 0.05 5.94 -1.64
C ASN A 40 -0.04 4.70 -0.77
N PHE A 41 1.12 4.10 -0.49
CA PHE A 41 1.19 2.85 0.27
C PHE A 41 1.90 3.06 1.60
N PHE A 42 1.35 2.44 2.61
CA PHE A 42 1.86 2.51 3.98
C PHE A 42 2.22 1.10 4.45
N THR A 43 3.31 0.99 5.20
CA THR A 43 3.72 -0.31 5.70
C THR A 43 2.77 -0.82 6.76
N MET A 44 2.56 -2.13 6.78
CA MET A 44 1.71 -2.75 7.79
C MET A 44 2.35 -2.68 9.16
N ALA A 45 3.67 -2.86 9.21
CA ALA A 45 4.35 -2.98 10.49
C ALA A 45 4.36 -1.67 11.25
N GLU A 46 4.58 -0.55 10.56
CA GLU A 46 4.76 0.73 11.23
C GLU A 46 3.73 1.77 10.84
N ASN A 47 2.88 1.43 9.89
CA ASN A 47 1.85 2.34 9.43
C ASN A 47 2.47 3.64 8.90
N LYS A 48 3.63 3.54 8.29
CA LYS A 48 4.35 4.68 7.75
C LYS A 48 4.28 4.72 6.26
N ALA A 49 4.29 5.92 5.70
CA ALA A 49 4.34 6.09 4.26
C ALA A 49 5.61 5.42 3.73
N TRP A 50 5.43 4.55 2.75
CA TRP A 50 6.54 3.79 2.20
C TRP A 50 6.80 4.13 0.74
N GLY A 51 5.74 4.23 -0.05
CA GLY A 51 5.91 4.46 -1.47
C GLY A 51 4.63 4.91 -2.12
N TYR A 52 4.69 5.10 -3.43
CA TYR A 52 3.53 5.55 -4.17
C TYR A 52 3.56 4.98 -5.58
N ARG A 53 2.40 4.94 -6.18
CA ARG A 53 2.22 4.44 -7.54
C ARG A 53 2.11 5.61 -8.50
N ASP A 54 2.85 5.54 -9.60
CA ASP A 54 2.79 6.56 -10.64
C ASP A 54 2.60 5.82 -11.96
N GLY A 55 1.36 5.74 -12.43
CA GLY A 55 1.06 4.91 -13.57
C GLY A 55 1.34 3.46 -13.24
N LYS A 56 2.23 2.84 -14.00
CA LYS A 56 2.61 1.46 -13.71
C LYS A 56 3.84 1.35 -12.83
N TRP A 57 4.43 2.48 -12.44
CA TRP A 57 5.68 2.47 -11.68
C TRP A 57 5.38 2.55 -10.20
N LEU A 58 6.17 1.83 -9.41
CA LEU A 58 6.12 1.90 -7.96
C LEU A 58 7.40 2.55 -7.49
N SER A 59 7.27 3.64 -6.75
CA SER A 59 8.40 4.39 -6.22
C SER A 59 8.36 4.37 -4.72
N ALA A 60 9.52 4.28 -4.08
CA ALA A 60 9.61 4.39 -2.64
C ALA A 60 9.96 5.83 -2.29
N PHE A 61 9.37 6.32 -1.20
CA PHE A 61 9.70 7.66 -0.73
C PHE A 61 11.16 7.72 -0.36
N GLY A 62 11.83 8.76 -0.85
CA GLY A 62 13.26 8.91 -0.63
C GLY A 62 14.13 8.28 -1.70
N ALA A 63 13.56 7.47 -2.57
CA ALA A 63 14.32 6.88 -3.66
C ALA A 63 14.25 7.81 -4.87
N THR A 64 15.32 7.79 -5.67
CA THR A 64 15.36 8.63 -6.86
C THR A 64 14.82 7.92 -8.09
N GLN A 65 14.60 6.63 -8.00
CA GLN A 65 14.13 5.83 -9.12
C GLN A 65 13.05 4.89 -8.66
N ALA A 66 12.24 4.44 -9.62
CA ALA A 66 11.22 3.45 -9.33
C ALA A 66 11.87 2.18 -8.78
N VAL A 67 11.22 1.56 -7.80
CA VAL A 67 11.68 0.32 -7.20
C VAL A 67 10.98 -0.89 -7.79
N GLY A 68 9.91 -0.67 -8.56
CA GLY A 68 9.20 -1.76 -9.18
C GLY A 68 8.18 -1.25 -10.17
N TYR A 69 7.41 -2.18 -10.74
CA TYR A 69 6.34 -1.83 -11.66
C TYR A 69 5.20 -2.82 -11.50
N PHE A 70 4.01 -2.33 -11.78
CA PHE A 70 2.79 -3.13 -11.70
C PHE A 70 2.48 -3.74 -13.05
N GLU A 71 2.15 -5.01 -13.05
CA GLU A 71 1.68 -5.67 -14.26
C GLU A 71 0.57 -6.62 -13.83
N GLY A 72 -0.67 -6.25 -14.13
CA GLY A 72 -1.79 -6.98 -13.60
C GLY A 72 -1.81 -6.88 -12.10
N GLU A 73 -1.87 -8.02 -11.44
CA GLU A 73 -1.89 -8.07 -9.99
C GLU A 73 -0.53 -8.39 -9.39
N THR A 74 0.52 -8.28 -10.17
CA THR A 74 1.86 -8.58 -9.70
C THR A 74 2.71 -7.33 -9.78
N VAL A 75 3.53 -7.12 -8.76
CA VAL A 75 4.52 -6.05 -8.75
C VAL A 75 5.88 -6.70 -8.89
N PHE A 76 6.61 -6.26 -9.91
CA PHE A 76 7.94 -6.78 -10.20
C PHE A 76 8.97 -5.78 -9.72
N SER A 77 10.03 -6.28 -9.14
CA SER A 77 11.07 -5.39 -8.62
C SER A 77 11.99 -4.94 -9.75
N LEU A 78 12.63 -3.80 -9.53
CA LEU A 78 13.63 -3.27 -10.44
C LEU A 78 14.95 -3.20 -9.71
N PRO A 79 16.05 -3.45 -10.39
CA PRO A 79 16.19 -3.70 -11.83
C PRO A 79 16.06 -5.15 -12.25
N ASP A 80 15.87 -6.08 -11.31
CA ASP A 80 15.97 -7.49 -11.65
C ASP A 80 14.70 -8.08 -12.27
N GLY A 81 13.58 -7.39 -12.18
CA GLY A 81 12.36 -7.83 -12.84
C GLY A 81 11.71 -9.05 -12.24
N LYS A 82 12.00 -9.36 -11.00
CA LYS A 82 11.42 -10.53 -10.35
C LYS A 82 10.15 -10.17 -9.60
N PRO A 83 9.17 -11.10 -9.53
CA PRO A 83 7.94 -10.86 -8.78
C PRO A 83 8.29 -10.54 -7.32
N ARG A 84 7.72 -9.47 -6.81
CA ARG A 84 8.03 -9.01 -5.47
C ARG A 84 6.80 -8.96 -4.58
N PHE A 85 5.69 -8.51 -5.12
CA PHE A 85 4.44 -8.39 -4.38
C PHE A 85 3.27 -8.81 -5.23
N THR A 86 2.20 -9.23 -4.55
CA THR A 86 0.90 -9.43 -5.18
C THR A 86 0.01 -8.30 -4.73
N LEU A 87 -0.64 -7.65 -5.68
CA LEU A 87 -1.59 -6.57 -5.42
C LEU A 87 -2.98 -7.16 -5.32
N ARG A 88 -3.67 -6.86 -4.24
CA ARG A 88 -5.02 -7.34 -4.04
C ARG A 88 -5.94 -6.20 -3.69
N SER A 89 -7.09 -6.18 -4.34
CA SER A 89 -8.12 -5.19 -4.03
C SER A 89 -8.87 -5.61 -2.78
N ALA A 90 -9.21 -4.61 -2.00
CA ALA A 90 -9.99 -4.86 -0.79
C ALA A 90 -11.43 -5.17 -1.12
#